data_e7691afa8b96759493724ddefa59c318
#
_entry.id   e7691afa8b96759493724ddefa59c318
#
_cell.length_a   1.000
_cell.length_b   1.000
_cell.length_c   1.000
_cell.angle_alpha   90.00
_cell.angle_beta   90.00
_cell.angle_gamma   90.00
#
_symmetry.space_group_name_H-M   'P 1'
#
loop_
_entity.id
_entity.type
_entity.pdbx_description
1 polymer ?
#
loop_
_entity_poly.entity_id
_entity_poly.type
_entity_poly.pdbx_seq_one_letter_code
_entity_poly.pdbx_strand_id
1 'polypeptide(L)'
;CHVFTGIHDSNASFLRYRLTQNDKPFTVISTGTWTILMATQIELDNLDASKDMLANVDAMGEPIACARFMGGREFEAVCEQAGSWLGEQFDETDLQNVIDSEAFALPDFSDGSGPFGGRESAFVGNISQVSGIALASIYCALMMDYQLDMLEAKGDIFIEGAFLKNPILCAVLNQLRTEQSVYLSLD
;
A
#
# COMPACT_ATOMS: atom_id res chain seq x y z
N CYS A 1 0.20 -28.64 -30.58
CA CYS A 1 -0.06 -27.39 -29.89
C CYS A 1 0.50 -27.50 -28.46
N HIS A 2 1.37 -26.60 -28.07
CA HIS A 2 1.85 -26.53 -26.69
C HIS A 2 0.93 -25.58 -25.91
N VAL A 3 0.45 -26.03 -24.76
CA VAL A 3 -0.38 -25.22 -23.86
C VAL A 3 0.46 -24.87 -22.64
N PHE A 4 0.57 -23.59 -22.33
CA PHE A 4 1.28 -23.10 -21.16
C PHE A 4 0.26 -22.56 -20.15
N THR A 5 0.51 -22.80 -18.87
CA THR A 5 -0.26 -22.14 -17.80
C THR A 5 0.11 -20.66 -17.77
N GLY A 6 -0.89 -19.80 -17.63
CA GLY A 6 -0.67 -18.37 -17.37
C GLY A 6 -0.20 -18.12 -15.95
N ILE A 7 0.17 -16.88 -15.67
CA ILE A 7 0.57 -16.38 -14.35
C ILE A 7 -0.29 -15.16 -14.06
N HIS A 8 -0.59 -14.92 -12.79
CA HIS A 8 -1.35 -13.74 -12.37
C HIS A 8 -0.56 -12.46 -12.70
N ASP A 9 -1.26 -11.38 -13.07
CA ASP A 9 -0.63 -10.12 -13.51
C ASP A 9 0.34 -9.53 -12.46
N SER A 10 -0.02 -9.53 -11.18
CA SER A 10 0.87 -9.09 -10.10
C SER A 10 2.16 -9.92 -10.01
N ASN A 11 2.05 -11.26 -10.21
CA ASN A 11 3.22 -12.13 -10.22
C ASN A 11 4.07 -11.93 -11.48
N ALA A 12 3.43 -11.60 -12.62
CA ALA A 12 4.15 -11.26 -13.84
C ALA A 12 4.94 -9.94 -13.69
N SER A 13 4.34 -8.92 -13.07
CA SER A 13 5.02 -7.68 -12.75
C SER A 13 6.16 -7.91 -11.75
N PHE A 14 5.93 -8.70 -10.70
CA PHE A 14 6.92 -9.05 -9.69
C PHE A 14 8.19 -9.69 -10.29
N LEU A 15 8.05 -10.48 -11.36
CA LEU A 15 9.16 -11.19 -12.00
C LEU A 15 10.29 -10.24 -12.45
N ARG A 16 9.97 -9.05 -12.95
CA ARG A 16 10.99 -8.08 -13.40
C ARG A 16 11.92 -7.63 -12.26
N TYR A 17 11.35 -7.43 -11.07
CA TYR A 17 12.13 -7.06 -9.88
C TYR A 17 12.96 -8.26 -9.42
N ARG A 18 12.37 -9.46 -9.39
CA ARG A 18 13.07 -10.69 -9.05
C ARG A 18 14.33 -10.92 -9.89
N LEU A 19 14.25 -10.63 -11.19
CA LEU A 19 15.38 -10.78 -12.13
C LEU A 19 16.45 -9.70 -11.96
N THR A 20 16.12 -8.55 -11.38
CA THR A 20 17.06 -7.41 -11.26
C THR A 20 17.69 -7.28 -9.88
N GLN A 21 17.08 -7.80 -8.84
CA GLN A 21 17.52 -7.59 -7.44
C GLN A 21 18.61 -8.56 -6.95
N ASN A 22 19.04 -9.55 -7.76
CA ASN A 22 20.20 -10.42 -7.48
C ASN A 22 20.19 -10.99 -6.04
N ASP A 23 19.13 -11.63 -5.63
CA ASP A 23 18.93 -12.26 -4.31
C ASP A 23 18.96 -11.30 -3.10
N LYS A 24 18.90 -9.99 -3.30
CA LYS A 24 18.66 -9.05 -2.20
C LYS A 24 17.17 -9.08 -1.78
N PRO A 25 16.86 -8.87 -0.49
CA PRO A 25 15.48 -8.69 -0.08
C PRO A 25 14.87 -7.44 -0.72
N PHE A 26 13.63 -7.53 -1.11
CA PHE A 26 12.86 -6.40 -1.63
C PHE A 26 11.36 -6.63 -1.46
N THR A 27 10.60 -5.56 -1.56
CA THR A 27 9.14 -5.59 -1.56
C THR A 27 8.60 -4.83 -2.77
N VAL A 28 7.61 -5.41 -3.44
CA VAL A 28 6.83 -4.71 -4.47
C VAL A 28 5.46 -4.36 -3.87
N ILE A 29 5.06 -3.10 -4.00
CA ILE A 29 3.73 -2.61 -3.65
C ILE A 29 2.99 -2.35 -4.96
N SER A 30 2.12 -3.27 -5.34
CA SER A 30 1.28 -3.16 -6.53
C SER A 30 -0.04 -2.50 -6.15
N THR A 31 -0.33 -1.33 -6.73
CA THR A 31 -1.43 -0.46 -6.33
C THR A 31 -2.50 -0.33 -7.40
N GLY A 32 -3.74 -0.59 -7.01
CA GLY A 32 -4.95 -0.51 -7.83
C GLY A 32 -6.17 -0.44 -6.93
N THR A 33 -7.26 -1.10 -7.31
CA THR A 33 -8.42 -1.35 -6.41
C THR A 33 -7.94 -2.03 -5.13
N TRP A 34 -7.10 -3.04 -5.28
CA TRP A 34 -6.31 -3.64 -4.21
C TRP A 34 -4.92 -3.00 -4.18
N THR A 35 -4.37 -2.84 -2.98
CA THR A 35 -2.95 -2.64 -2.74
C THR A 35 -2.41 -3.94 -2.19
N ILE A 36 -1.44 -4.53 -2.90
CA ILE A 36 -0.84 -5.82 -2.58
C ILE A 36 0.65 -5.61 -2.36
N LEU A 37 1.12 -5.93 -1.17
CA LEU A 37 2.53 -5.94 -0.82
C LEU A 37 3.05 -7.36 -1.00
N MET A 38 4.13 -7.51 -1.74
CA MET A 38 4.79 -8.80 -2.00
C MET A 38 6.25 -8.69 -1.57
N ALA A 39 6.62 -9.36 -0.48
CA ALA A 39 7.94 -9.28 0.13
C ALA A 39 8.70 -10.62 0.00
N THR A 40 9.98 -10.52 -0.37
CA THR A 40 10.88 -11.68 -0.45
C THR A 40 11.59 -11.93 0.87
N GLN A 41 12.06 -13.17 1.06
CA GLN A 41 12.90 -13.59 2.20
C GLN A 41 12.23 -13.34 3.57
N ILE A 42 10.93 -13.57 3.62
CA ILE A 42 10.11 -13.47 4.83
C ILE A 42 9.74 -14.87 5.32
N GLU A 43 9.82 -15.10 6.63
CA GLU A 43 9.38 -16.33 7.25
C GLU A 43 7.85 -16.48 7.16
N LEU A 44 7.37 -17.49 6.44
CA LEU A 44 5.95 -17.67 6.17
C LEU A 44 5.12 -18.07 7.40
N ASP A 45 5.75 -18.62 8.41
CA ASP A 45 5.09 -19.06 9.64
C ASP A 45 4.53 -17.88 10.47
N ASN A 46 5.01 -16.66 10.20
CA ASN A 46 4.57 -15.43 10.86
C ASN A 46 3.37 -14.76 10.18
N LEU A 47 2.87 -15.33 9.08
CA LEU A 47 1.75 -14.74 8.35
C LEU A 47 0.43 -14.93 9.11
N ASP A 48 -0.27 -13.83 9.36
CA ASP A 48 -1.56 -13.79 10.04
C ASP A 48 -2.72 -13.62 9.02
N ALA A 49 -3.39 -14.72 8.71
CA ALA A 49 -4.51 -14.73 7.78
C ALA A 49 -5.68 -13.83 8.23
N SER A 50 -5.84 -13.58 9.55
CA SER A 50 -6.87 -12.68 10.06
C SER A 50 -6.61 -11.20 9.74
N LYS A 51 -5.39 -10.89 9.31
CA LYS A 51 -4.94 -9.56 8.89
C LYS A 51 -4.71 -9.46 7.37
N ASP A 52 -5.32 -10.36 6.61
CA ASP A 52 -5.16 -10.44 5.16
C ASP A 52 -3.70 -10.65 4.70
N MET A 53 -2.89 -11.34 5.54
CA MET A 53 -1.58 -11.83 5.15
C MET A 53 -1.69 -13.24 4.57
N LEU A 54 -0.96 -13.51 3.50
CA LEU A 54 -1.00 -14.80 2.81
C LEU A 54 0.34 -15.13 2.16
N ALA A 55 0.58 -16.43 1.96
CA ALA A 55 1.68 -16.90 1.11
C ALA A 55 1.23 -16.96 -0.35
N ASN A 56 2.10 -16.52 -1.25
CA ASN A 56 1.96 -16.67 -2.69
C ASN A 56 3.22 -17.36 -3.23
N VAL A 57 3.25 -17.62 -4.53
CA VAL A 57 4.39 -18.24 -5.22
C VAL A 57 4.75 -17.34 -6.41
N ASP A 58 6.03 -17.02 -6.56
CA ASP A 58 6.51 -16.26 -7.70
C ASP A 58 6.59 -17.09 -9.00
N ALA A 59 6.99 -16.46 -10.10
CA ALA A 59 7.12 -17.13 -11.39
C ALA A 59 8.24 -18.19 -11.44
N MET A 60 9.12 -18.20 -10.44
CA MET A 60 10.22 -19.18 -10.31
C MET A 60 9.86 -20.35 -9.40
N GLY A 61 8.68 -20.30 -8.76
CA GLY A 61 8.23 -21.30 -7.81
C GLY A 61 8.65 -21.05 -6.35
N GLU A 62 9.23 -19.87 -6.06
CA GLU A 62 9.66 -19.50 -4.73
C GLU A 62 8.52 -18.86 -3.93
N PRO A 63 8.44 -19.11 -2.63
CA PRO A 63 7.41 -18.51 -1.80
C PRO A 63 7.61 -17.00 -1.62
N ILE A 64 6.50 -16.27 -1.60
CA ILE A 64 6.43 -14.84 -1.35
C ILE A 64 5.44 -14.58 -0.23
N ALA A 65 5.84 -13.77 0.76
CA ALA A 65 4.92 -13.26 1.77
C ALA A 65 4.13 -12.07 1.20
N CYS A 66 2.83 -12.08 1.38
CA CYS A 66 1.96 -11.02 0.90
C CYS A 66 1.10 -10.46 2.04
N ALA A 67 0.85 -9.15 1.99
CA ALA A 67 -0.20 -8.48 2.74
C ALA A 67 -1.02 -7.63 1.76
N ARG A 68 -2.30 -7.42 2.04
CA ARG A 68 -3.16 -6.67 1.13
C ARG A 68 -4.25 -5.89 1.87
N PHE A 69 -4.76 -4.85 1.24
CA PHE A 69 -5.96 -4.12 1.63
C PHE A 69 -6.60 -3.47 0.39
N MET A 70 -7.82 -3.01 0.49
CA MET A 70 -8.51 -2.40 -0.67
C MET A 70 -8.10 -0.94 -0.85
N GLY A 71 -6.80 -0.68 -1.06
CA GLY A 71 -6.21 0.66 -1.02
C GLY A 71 -6.87 1.68 -1.91
N GLY A 72 -7.21 1.33 -3.15
CA GLY A 72 -7.91 2.24 -4.05
C GLY A 72 -9.31 2.59 -3.56
N ARG A 73 -10.09 1.62 -3.05
CA ARG A 73 -11.41 1.86 -2.50
C ARG A 73 -11.39 2.65 -1.20
N GLU A 74 -10.46 2.31 -0.31
CA GLU A 74 -10.32 3.03 0.95
C GLU A 74 -9.87 4.46 0.74
N PHE A 75 -8.95 4.69 -0.21
CA PHE A 75 -8.56 6.03 -0.62
C PHE A 75 -9.77 6.86 -1.09
N GLU A 76 -10.60 6.28 -1.98
CA GLU A 76 -11.81 6.91 -2.47
C GLU A 76 -12.79 7.21 -1.35
N ALA A 77 -13.07 6.22 -0.50
CA ALA A 77 -14.01 6.36 0.62
C ALA A 77 -13.57 7.41 1.64
N VAL A 78 -12.29 7.44 2.02
CA VAL A 78 -11.75 8.47 2.94
C VAL A 78 -11.83 9.86 2.29
N CYS A 79 -11.44 9.98 1.03
CA CYS A 79 -11.47 11.23 0.28
C CYS A 79 -12.88 11.82 0.22
N GLU A 80 -13.88 11.02 -0.20
CA GLU A 80 -15.28 11.44 -0.35
C GLU A 80 -15.93 11.76 0.99
N GLN A 81 -15.76 10.91 2.02
CA GLN A 81 -16.34 11.11 3.34
C GLN A 81 -15.72 12.31 4.07
N ALA A 82 -14.47 12.67 3.75
CA ALA A 82 -13.83 13.89 4.24
C ALA A 82 -14.13 15.13 3.38
N GLY A 83 -15.03 15.03 2.39
CA GLY A 83 -15.56 16.15 1.63
C GLY A 83 -14.73 16.58 0.42
N SER A 84 -13.77 15.77 -0.03
CA SER A 84 -12.99 15.99 -1.25
C SER A 84 -13.41 15.05 -2.39
N TRP A 85 -12.91 15.30 -3.58
CA TRP A 85 -13.12 14.44 -4.75
C TRP A 85 -11.78 13.99 -5.35
N LEU A 86 -11.75 12.85 -6.02
CA LEU A 86 -10.52 12.18 -6.48
C LEU A 86 -9.64 12.98 -7.45
N GLY A 87 -10.17 14.01 -8.10
CA GLY A 87 -9.42 14.88 -9.02
C GLY A 87 -8.96 16.19 -8.39
N GLU A 88 -9.19 16.39 -7.10
CA GLU A 88 -8.79 17.58 -6.39
C GLU A 88 -7.27 17.71 -6.35
N GLN A 89 -6.77 18.92 -6.53
CA GLN A 89 -5.34 19.20 -6.40
C GLN A 89 -5.03 19.52 -4.94
N PHE A 90 -3.92 19.00 -4.46
CA PHE A 90 -3.43 19.26 -3.11
C PHE A 90 -1.90 19.29 -3.13
N ASP A 91 -1.31 19.85 -2.10
CA ASP A 91 0.14 20.00 -1.98
C ASP A 91 0.65 19.65 -0.58
N GLU A 92 1.92 19.92 -0.33
CA GLU A 92 2.57 19.66 0.96
C GLU A 92 1.98 20.51 2.10
N THR A 93 1.40 21.68 1.79
CA THR A 93 0.74 22.53 2.78
C THR A 93 -0.54 21.85 3.28
N ASP A 94 -1.28 21.19 2.39
CA ASP A 94 -2.48 20.44 2.76
C ASP A 94 -2.13 19.24 3.64
N LEU A 95 -1.00 18.54 3.38
CA LEU A 95 -0.50 17.50 4.28
C LEU A 95 -0.17 18.06 5.67
N GLN A 96 0.53 19.19 5.71
CA GLN A 96 0.87 19.82 6.99
C GLN A 96 -0.38 20.22 7.76
N ASN A 97 -1.41 20.74 7.08
CA ASN A 97 -2.68 21.08 7.71
C ASN A 97 -3.38 19.85 8.30
N VAL A 98 -3.30 18.67 7.65
CA VAL A 98 -3.81 17.41 8.22
C VAL A 98 -3.09 17.08 9.52
N ILE A 99 -1.77 17.20 9.55
CA ILE A 99 -0.94 16.90 10.73
C ILE A 99 -1.25 17.89 11.85
N ASP A 100 -1.25 19.19 11.57
CA ASP A 100 -1.47 20.27 12.55
C ASP A 100 -2.89 20.23 13.13
N SER A 101 -3.86 19.73 12.36
CA SER A 101 -5.25 19.54 12.79
C SER A 101 -5.47 18.23 13.57
N GLU A 102 -4.42 17.42 13.75
CA GLU A 102 -4.50 16.08 14.34
C GLU A 102 -5.62 15.24 13.70
N ALA A 103 -5.78 15.39 12.37
CA ALA A 103 -6.84 14.72 11.62
C ALA A 103 -6.38 13.32 11.20
N PHE A 104 -7.17 12.29 11.54
CA PHE A 104 -6.90 10.90 11.18
C PHE A 104 -8.15 10.22 10.66
N ALA A 105 -7.95 9.34 9.68
CA ALA A 105 -8.91 8.33 9.28
C ALA A 105 -8.49 6.99 9.93
N LEU A 106 -9.40 6.36 10.64
CA LEU A 106 -9.18 5.07 11.29
C LEU A 106 -9.91 3.97 10.51
N PRO A 107 -9.25 2.86 10.14
CA PRO A 107 -9.86 1.80 9.34
C PRO A 107 -10.96 1.04 10.12
N ASP A 108 -11.93 0.35 9.45
CA ASP A 108 -11.91 -0.11 8.07
C ASP A 108 -12.89 0.70 7.18
N PHE A 109 -12.46 1.08 5.97
CA PHE A 109 -13.31 1.74 4.96
C PHE A 109 -13.65 0.82 3.77
N SER A 110 -13.40 -0.49 3.88
CA SER A 110 -13.45 -1.44 2.77
C SER A 110 -14.28 -2.71 3.00
N ASP A 111 -15.20 -2.68 3.96
CA ASP A 111 -16.11 -3.79 4.27
C ASP A 111 -15.41 -5.13 4.63
N GLY A 112 -14.35 -5.07 5.42
CA GLY A 112 -13.80 -6.25 6.07
C GLY A 112 -12.52 -6.81 5.46
N SER A 113 -11.78 -6.04 4.66
CA SER A 113 -10.48 -6.46 4.12
C SER A 113 -9.31 -5.73 4.78
N GLY A 114 -8.12 -6.33 4.68
CA GLY A 114 -6.89 -5.75 5.21
C GLY A 114 -6.67 -6.02 6.71
N PRO A 115 -5.61 -5.40 7.29
CA PRO A 115 -5.15 -5.71 8.64
C PRO A 115 -6.13 -5.28 9.75
N PHE A 116 -7.12 -4.46 9.42
CA PHE A 116 -8.12 -3.95 10.34
C PHE A 116 -9.55 -4.33 9.93
N GLY A 117 -9.69 -5.31 9.04
CA GLY A 117 -10.96 -5.72 8.47
C GLY A 117 -12.05 -5.99 9.51
N GLY A 118 -13.24 -5.45 9.26
CA GLY A 118 -14.41 -5.57 10.14
C GLY A 118 -14.43 -4.63 11.34
N ARG A 119 -13.51 -3.68 11.45
CA ARG A 119 -13.59 -2.58 12.42
C ARG A 119 -14.54 -1.50 11.89
N GLU A 120 -15.12 -0.74 12.79
CA GLU A 120 -15.90 0.45 12.44
C GLU A 120 -14.93 1.58 12.05
N SER A 121 -15.10 2.12 10.84
CA SER A 121 -14.34 3.27 10.40
C SER A 121 -14.71 4.53 11.16
N ALA A 122 -13.74 5.39 11.42
CA ALA A 122 -13.96 6.65 12.11
C ALA A 122 -12.99 7.74 11.62
N PHE A 123 -13.41 8.98 11.80
CA PHE A 123 -12.52 10.13 11.68
C PHE A 123 -12.26 10.73 13.07
N VAL A 124 -11.02 11.14 13.29
CA VAL A 124 -10.57 11.79 14.54
C VAL A 124 -9.95 13.12 14.20
N GLY A 125 -10.05 14.08 15.10
CA GLY A 125 -9.54 15.44 14.90
C GLY A 125 -10.49 16.32 14.10
N ASN A 126 -9.97 17.46 13.61
CA ASN A 126 -10.78 18.45 12.91
C ASN A 126 -10.77 18.25 11.39
N ILE A 127 -11.45 17.22 10.91
CA ILE A 127 -11.49 16.85 9.49
C ILE A 127 -12.18 17.89 8.59
N SER A 128 -13.03 18.77 9.15
CA SER A 128 -13.77 19.75 8.36
C SER A 128 -12.90 20.90 7.82
N GLN A 129 -11.66 21.01 8.27
CA GLN A 129 -10.72 22.05 7.91
C GLN A 129 -9.52 21.54 7.10
N VAL A 130 -9.52 20.26 6.74
CA VAL A 130 -8.40 19.65 6.01
C VAL A 130 -8.85 19.16 4.65
N SER A 131 -7.91 19.05 3.71
CA SER A 131 -8.13 18.43 2.41
C SER A 131 -8.36 16.92 2.61
N GLY A 132 -9.52 16.41 2.17
CA GLY A 132 -9.86 14.99 2.26
C GLY A 132 -8.93 14.11 1.41
N ILE A 133 -8.44 14.62 0.27
CA ILE A 133 -7.48 13.88 -0.56
C ILE A 133 -6.09 13.82 0.09
N ALA A 134 -5.67 14.86 0.82
CA ALA A 134 -4.45 14.84 1.62
C ALA A 134 -4.57 13.84 2.78
N LEU A 135 -5.72 13.84 3.49
CA LEU A 135 -6.02 12.89 4.54
C LEU A 135 -6.01 11.44 4.03
N ALA A 136 -6.65 11.17 2.87
CA ALA A 136 -6.65 9.86 2.23
C ALA A 136 -5.24 9.41 1.81
N SER A 137 -4.38 10.34 1.41
CA SER A 137 -2.98 10.06 1.05
C SER A 137 -2.17 9.64 2.27
N ILE A 138 -2.28 10.35 3.39
CA ILE A 138 -1.65 9.97 4.66
C ILE A 138 -2.19 8.63 5.14
N TYR A 139 -3.50 8.42 5.11
CA TYR A 139 -4.13 7.18 5.50
C TYR A 139 -3.56 5.97 4.75
N CYS A 140 -3.54 6.02 3.41
CA CYS A 140 -3.02 4.91 2.61
C CYS A 140 -1.52 4.71 2.79
N ALA A 141 -0.73 5.77 2.98
CA ALA A 141 0.69 5.65 3.28
C ALA A 141 0.92 4.93 4.62
N LEU A 142 0.17 5.29 5.67
CA LEU A 142 0.23 4.63 6.99
C LEU A 142 -0.24 3.16 6.92
N MET A 143 -1.26 2.85 6.12
CA MET A 143 -1.71 1.46 5.90
C MET A 143 -0.62 0.61 5.24
N MET A 144 0.07 1.14 4.23
CA MET A 144 1.20 0.46 3.59
C MET A 144 2.38 0.31 4.56
N ASP A 145 2.69 1.35 5.31
CA ASP A 145 3.74 1.34 6.33
C ASP A 145 3.49 0.27 7.39
N TYR A 146 2.29 0.21 7.94
CA TYR A 146 1.88 -0.80 8.90
C TYR A 146 1.99 -2.23 8.33
N GLN A 147 1.60 -2.44 7.07
CA GLN A 147 1.71 -3.76 6.45
C GLN A 147 3.16 -4.16 6.15
N LEU A 148 4.03 -3.21 5.81
CA LEU A 148 5.47 -3.45 5.68
C LEU A 148 6.08 -3.90 7.01
N ASP A 149 5.65 -3.30 8.13
CA ASP A 149 6.08 -3.74 9.47
C ASP A 149 5.57 -5.14 9.81
N MET A 150 4.29 -5.43 9.53
CA MET A 150 3.71 -6.75 9.75
C MET A 150 4.42 -7.86 8.95
N LEU A 151 4.87 -7.54 7.75
CA LEU A 151 5.65 -8.44 6.90
C LEU A 151 7.12 -8.53 7.34
N GLU A 152 7.57 -7.69 8.27
CA GLU A 152 8.99 -7.53 8.59
C GLU A 152 9.83 -7.26 7.32
N ALA A 153 9.26 -6.48 6.40
CA ALA A 153 9.80 -6.24 5.07
C ALA A 153 11.18 -5.57 5.12
N LYS A 154 12.12 -6.13 4.37
CA LYS A 154 13.51 -5.67 4.31
C LYS A 154 13.91 -5.26 2.90
N GLY A 155 14.98 -4.45 2.82
CA GLY A 155 15.56 -4.05 1.53
C GLY A 155 14.73 -2.98 0.81
N ASP A 156 14.89 -2.92 -0.49
CA ASP A 156 14.29 -1.90 -1.34
C ASP A 156 12.79 -2.09 -1.52
N ILE A 157 12.05 -1.00 -1.61
CA ILE A 157 10.60 -0.98 -1.84
C ILE A 157 10.33 -0.40 -3.23
N PHE A 158 9.56 -1.11 -4.03
CA PHE A 158 9.15 -0.68 -5.36
C PHE A 158 7.64 -0.45 -5.39
N ILE A 159 7.20 0.76 -5.73
CA ILE A 159 5.78 1.10 -5.88
C ILE A 159 5.43 1.11 -7.37
N GLU A 160 4.33 0.45 -7.73
CA GLU A 160 3.78 0.44 -9.08
C GLU A 160 2.26 0.64 -9.07
N GLY A 161 1.70 0.97 -10.22
CA GLY A 161 0.25 1.04 -10.43
C GLY A 161 -0.38 2.40 -10.12
N ALA A 162 -1.60 2.41 -9.59
CA ALA A 162 -2.44 3.60 -9.56
C ALA A 162 -1.89 4.74 -8.68
N PHE A 163 -1.25 4.41 -7.55
CA PHE A 163 -0.72 5.43 -6.64
C PHE A 163 0.51 6.17 -7.18
N LEU A 164 1.11 5.72 -8.28
CA LEU A 164 2.12 6.52 -8.99
C LEU A 164 1.58 7.87 -9.49
N LYS A 165 0.27 7.99 -9.65
CA LYS A 165 -0.42 9.25 -9.99
C LYS A 165 -0.53 10.22 -8.80
N ASN A 166 -0.17 9.77 -7.61
CA ASN A 166 -0.13 10.55 -6.38
C ASN A 166 1.29 10.56 -5.80
N PRO A 167 2.20 11.38 -6.35
CA PRO A 167 3.60 11.40 -5.91
C PRO A 167 3.75 11.85 -4.46
N ILE A 168 2.81 12.62 -3.93
CA ILE A 168 2.81 13.07 -2.53
C ILE A 168 2.61 11.88 -1.60
N LEU A 169 1.65 10.99 -1.87
CA LEU A 169 1.45 9.77 -1.11
C LEU A 169 2.74 8.92 -1.09
N CYS A 170 3.38 8.75 -2.25
CA CYS A 170 4.63 8.00 -2.35
C CYS A 170 5.76 8.67 -1.55
N ALA A 171 5.82 10.01 -1.54
CA ALA A 171 6.78 10.77 -0.75
C ALA A 171 6.54 10.59 0.75
N VAL A 172 5.28 10.57 1.21
CA VAL A 172 4.93 10.26 2.61
C VAL A 172 5.44 8.88 3.01
N LEU A 173 5.19 7.85 2.19
CA LEU A 173 5.71 6.52 2.48
C LEU A 173 7.25 6.49 2.55
N ASN A 174 7.93 7.18 1.64
CA ASN A 174 9.39 7.29 1.67
C ASN A 174 9.91 7.97 2.95
N GLN A 175 9.19 8.96 3.48
CA GLN A 175 9.53 9.61 4.76
C GLN A 175 9.31 8.69 5.97
N LEU A 176 8.31 7.81 5.93
CA LEU A 176 8.07 6.82 6.97
C LEU A 176 9.14 5.71 6.95
N ARG A 177 9.70 5.38 5.78
CA ARG A 177 10.69 4.31 5.57
C ARG A 177 12.12 4.82 5.44
N THR A 178 12.63 5.54 6.44
CA THR A 178 13.95 6.18 6.41
C THR A 178 15.14 5.22 6.26
N GLU A 179 14.98 3.95 6.63
CA GLU A 179 16.02 2.92 6.54
C GLU A 179 15.92 2.08 5.27
N GLN A 180 14.93 2.33 4.42
CA GLN A 180 14.69 1.62 3.17
C GLN A 180 14.63 2.61 2.00
N SER A 181 15.10 2.19 0.82
CA SER A 181 14.94 3.00 -0.38
C SER A 181 13.59 2.71 -1.03
N VAL A 182 12.81 3.76 -1.31
CA VAL A 182 11.52 3.65 -1.99
C VAL A 182 11.68 4.13 -3.43
N TYR A 183 11.39 3.26 -4.38
CA TYR A 183 11.49 3.52 -5.82
C TYR A 183 10.11 3.53 -6.47
N LEU A 184 9.89 4.47 -7.36
CA LEU A 184 8.70 4.54 -8.20
C LEU A 184 8.98 3.84 -9.55
N SER A 185 8.17 2.85 -9.88
CA SER A 185 8.29 2.13 -11.14
C SER A 185 7.51 2.86 -12.23
N LEU A 186 8.17 3.80 -12.87
CA LEU A 186 7.64 4.53 -14.03
C LEU A 186 7.96 3.71 -15.28
N ASP A 187 6.98 3.01 -15.84
CA ASP A 187 7.05 2.32 -17.13
C ASP A 187 6.60 3.21 -18.27
#